data_9eaa47b841a130a4f6a6e99e057c4a94
#
_entry.id   9eaa47b841a130a4f6a6e99e057c4a94
#
_cell.length_a   1.000
_cell.length_b   1.000
_cell.length_c   1.000
_cell.angle_alpha   90.00
_cell.angle_beta   90.00
_cell.angle_gamma   90.00
#
_symmetry.space_group_name_H-M   'P 1'
#
loop_
_entity.id
_entity.type
_entity.pdbx_description
1 polymer ?
#
loop_
_entity_poly.entity_id
_entity_poly.type
_entity_poly.pdbx_seq_one_letter_code
_entity_poly.pdbx_strand_id
1 'polypeptide(L)'
;MARVVFGNHSAVRVPRAEKDRIRQFYRDVLGCTIMREGDQKDDFRLGDNFYIAFLYEDEDAVLDESGFSKAIYLELKTDDVGEMRRKIAAFGVTVLDVPDPHLYFQAPGGQVLRLVGIDEDLSRYEGTEHGEQFVGGAFTVRADGDTPPL
;
A
#
# COMPACT_ATOMS: atom_id res chain seq x y z
N MET A 1 2.02 -25.26 24.17
CA MET A 1 1.23 -24.07 23.82
C MET A 1 1.24 -23.86 22.31
N ALA A 2 0.10 -23.52 21.74
CA ALA A 2 0.03 -23.19 20.32
C ALA A 2 0.78 -21.87 20.05
N ARG A 3 1.52 -21.82 18.94
CA ARG A 3 2.22 -20.62 18.45
C ARG A 3 1.44 -20.05 17.27
N VAL A 4 1.19 -18.76 17.29
CA VAL A 4 0.51 -18.04 16.20
C VAL A 4 1.53 -17.16 15.48
N VAL A 5 1.52 -17.21 14.16
CA VAL A 5 2.34 -16.35 13.27
C VAL A 5 1.47 -15.88 12.11
N PHE A 6 1.84 -14.75 11.50
CA PHE A 6 1.18 -14.32 10.26
C PHE A 6 1.61 -15.19 9.08
N GLY A 7 0.65 -15.46 8.20
CA GLY A 7 0.93 -16.02 6.88
C GLY A 7 1.49 -14.97 5.91
N ASN A 8 1.72 -15.38 4.67
CA ASN A 8 2.28 -14.54 3.62
C ASN A 8 1.25 -14.18 2.52
N HIS A 9 -0.02 -14.27 2.82
CA HIS A 9 -1.11 -13.96 1.89
C HIS A 9 -1.99 -12.84 2.40
N SER A 10 -2.46 -12.01 1.46
CA SER A 10 -3.52 -11.03 1.67
C SER A 10 -4.47 -11.06 0.47
N ALA A 11 -5.69 -10.62 0.67
CA ALA A 11 -6.64 -10.42 -0.42
C ALA A 11 -7.34 -9.08 -0.24
N VAL A 12 -7.53 -8.37 -1.35
CA VAL A 12 -8.19 -7.08 -1.40
C VAL A 12 -9.35 -7.15 -2.39
N ARG A 13 -10.53 -6.72 -1.95
CA ARG A 13 -11.68 -6.53 -2.83
C ARG A 13 -11.60 -5.16 -3.46
N VAL A 14 -11.61 -5.09 -4.79
CA VAL A 14 -11.38 -3.87 -5.56
C VAL A 14 -12.43 -3.73 -6.67
N PRO A 15 -12.74 -2.50 -7.10
CA PRO A 15 -13.64 -2.31 -8.22
C PRO A 15 -13.08 -2.96 -9.49
N ARG A 16 -13.91 -3.68 -10.21
CA ARG A 16 -13.56 -4.31 -11.50
C ARG A 16 -13.03 -3.29 -12.51
N ALA A 17 -13.55 -2.07 -12.48
CA ALA A 17 -13.09 -0.99 -13.36
C ALA A 17 -11.62 -0.60 -13.15
N GLU A 18 -11.04 -0.88 -11.98
CA GLU A 18 -9.64 -0.57 -11.66
C GLU A 18 -8.64 -1.64 -12.09
N LYS A 19 -9.10 -2.76 -12.65
CA LYS A 19 -8.26 -3.92 -12.96
C LYS A 19 -7.00 -3.58 -13.77
N ASP A 20 -7.15 -2.84 -14.86
CA ASP A 20 -6.01 -2.52 -15.74
C ASP A 20 -5.02 -1.58 -15.04
N ARG A 21 -5.51 -0.61 -14.27
CA ARG A 21 -4.66 0.30 -13.48
C ARG A 21 -3.93 -0.44 -12.37
N ILE A 22 -4.59 -1.38 -11.70
CA ILE A 22 -3.99 -2.24 -10.68
C ILE A 22 -2.85 -3.06 -11.28
N ARG A 23 -3.09 -3.74 -12.40
CA ARG A 23 -2.06 -4.52 -13.10
C ARG A 23 -0.86 -3.65 -13.48
N GLN A 24 -1.11 -2.50 -14.08
CA GLN A 24 -0.06 -1.58 -14.48
C GLN A 24 0.74 -1.08 -13.28
N PHE A 25 0.07 -0.63 -12.22
CA PHE A 25 0.76 -0.08 -11.05
C PHE A 25 1.60 -1.14 -10.32
N TYR A 26 1.00 -2.25 -9.95
CA TYR A 26 1.71 -3.28 -9.17
C TYR A 26 2.84 -3.94 -9.97
N ARG A 27 2.66 -4.19 -11.25
CA ARG A 27 3.70 -4.75 -12.10
C ARG A 27 4.76 -3.74 -12.49
N ASP A 28 4.38 -2.58 -13.03
CA ASP A 28 5.31 -1.68 -13.70
C ASP A 28 5.94 -0.66 -12.74
N VAL A 29 5.23 -0.26 -11.68
CA VAL A 29 5.74 0.68 -10.67
C VAL A 29 6.38 -0.06 -9.50
N LEU A 30 5.69 -1.04 -8.91
CA LEU A 30 6.20 -1.77 -7.75
C LEU A 30 7.06 -2.98 -8.11
N GLY A 31 7.09 -3.41 -9.35
CA GLY A 31 7.87 -4.56 -9.79
C GLY A 31 7.34 -5.92 -9.33
N CYS A 32 6.04 -6.01 -9.02
CA CYS A 32 5.41 -7.26 -8.64
C CYS A 32 5.36 -8.24 -9.81
N THR A 33 5.49 -9.52 -9.52
CA THR A 33 5.26 -10.58 -10.50
C THR A 33 3.78 -10.95 -10.51
N ILE A 34 3.14 -10.91 -11.68
CA ILE A 34 1.79 -11.45 -11.83
C ILE A 34 1.89 -12.96 -11.93
N MET A 35 1.36 -13.66 -10.93
CA MET A 35 1.38 -15.12 -10.86
C MET A 35 0.20 -15.74 -11.58
N ARG A 36 -0.93 -15.04 -11.61
CA ARG A 36 -2.16 -15.47 -12.28
C ARG A 36 -2.96 -14.24 -12.68
N GLU A 37 -3.42 -14.22 -13.91
CA GLU A 37 -4.37 -13.24 -14.43
C GLU A 37 -5.73 -13.88 -14.68
N GLY A 38 -6.80 -13.20 -14.31
CA GLY A 38 -8.15 -13.68 -14.56
C GLY A 38 -9.20 -12.57 -14.59
N ASP A 39 -10.40 -12.90 -14.98
CA ASP A 39 -11.50 -11.94 -15.04
C ASP A 39 -12.04 -11.58 -13.67
N GLN A 40 -12.00 -12.52 -12.74
CA GLN A 40 -12.54 -12.35 -11.40
C GLN A 40 -11.47 -12.04 -10.36
N LYS A 41 -10.21 -12.39 -10.66
CA LYS A 41 -9.13 -12.33 -9.68
C LYS A 41 -7.77 -12.31 -10.36
N ASP A 42 -6.86 -11.51 -9.81
CA ASP A 42 -5.43 -11.60 -10.09
C ASP A 42 -4.66 -11.97 -8.83
N ASP A 43 -3.61 -12.74 -8.99
CA ASP A 43 -2.65 -13.06 -7.91
C ASP A 43 -1.29 -12.47 -8.25
N PHE A 44 -0.74 -11.67 -7.33
CA PHE A 44 0.58 -11.05 -7.46
C PHE A 44 1.53 -11.55 -6.38
N ARG A 45 2.80 -11.66 -6.73
CA ARG A 45 3.87 -11.79 -5.75
C ARG A 45 4.60 -10.46 -5.59
N LEU A 46 4.68 -9.98 -4.35
CA LEU A 46 5.40 -8.79 -3.95
C LEU A 46 6.71 -9.20 -3.28
N GLY A 47 7.83 -8.81 -3.85
CA GLY A 47 9.12 -9.31 -3.40
C GLY A 47 9.24 -10.83 -3.52
N ASP A 48 9.92 -11.47 -2.55
CA ASP A 48 10.23 -12.90 -2.64
C ASP A 48 9.17 -13.82 -2.04
N ASN A 49 8.40 -13.33 -1.08
CA ASN A 49 7.57 -14.21 -0.24
C ASN A 49 6.23 -13.63 0.20
N PHE A 50 5.74 -12.56 -0.37
CA PHE A 50 4.41 -12.05 -0.03
C PHE A 50 3.50 -12.12 -1.26
N TYR A 51 2.26 -12.60 -1.06
CA TYR A 51 1.28 -12.76 -2.12
C TYR A 51 0.04 -11.95 -1.80
N ILE A 52 -0.43 -11.18 -2.77
CA ILE A 52 -1.67 -10.41 -2.67
C ILE A 52 -2.61 -10.80 -3.82
N ALA A 53 -3.85 -11.08 -3.50
CA ALA A 53 -4.90 -11.31 -4.45
C ALA A 53 -5.79 -10.07 -4.58
N PHE A 54 -6.09 -9.66 -5.80
CA PHE A 54 -7.11 -8.65 -6.10
C PHE A 54 -8.37 -9.35 -6.58
N LEU A 55 -9.45 -9.23 -5.80
CA LEU A 55 -10.76 -9.79 -6.13
C LEU A 55 -11.58 -8.68 -6.79
N TYR A 56 -11.92 -8.85 -8.07
CA TYR A 56 -12.62 -7.84 -8.86
C TYR A 56 -14.13 -7.98 -8.67
N GLU A 57 -14.73 -6.96 -8.09
CA GLU A 57 -16.14 -6.94 -7.77
C GLU A 57 -16.82 -5.67 -8.31
N ASP A 58 -18.15 -5.61 -8.22
CA ASP A 58 -18.90 -4.42 -8.52
C ASP A 58 -18.63 -3.35 -7.46
N GLU A 59 -18.73 -2.07 -7.83
CA GLU A 59 -18.39 -0.95 -6.94
C GLU A 59 -19.18 -0.97 -5.62
N ASP A 60 -20.42 -1.40 -5.65
CA ASP A 60 -21.29 -1.46 -4.46
C ASP A 60 -20.84 -2.51 -3.43
N ALA A 61 -20.04 -3.47 -3.85
CA ALA A 61 -19.57 -4.57 -3.00
C ALA A 61 -18.22 -4.32 -2.35
N VAL A 62 -17.58 -3.17 -2.63
CA VAL A 62 -16.24 -2.83 -2.16
C VAL A 62 -16.24 -1.52 -1.37
N LEU A 63 -15.20 -1.31 -0.58
CA LEU A 63 -14.95 -0.01 0.04
C LEU A 63 -14.53 1.00 -1.03
N ASP A 64 -15.10 2.21 -0.96
CA ASP A 64 -14.58 3.35 -1.71
C ASP A 64 -13.20 3.80 -1.15
N GLU A 65 -12.54 4.74 -1.81
CA GLU A 65 -11.22 5.24 -1.38
C GLU A 65 -11.26 5.81 0.05
N SER A 66 -12.34 6.47 0.44
CA SER A 66 -12.52 6.99 1.80
C SER A 66 -12.63 5.86 2.81
N GLY A 67 -13.34 4.78 2.49
CA GLY A 67 -13.42 3.59 3.32
C GLY A 67 -12.06 2.92 3.49
N PHE A 68 -11.32 2.74 2.40
CA PHE A 68 -9.97 2.17 2.44
C PHE A 68 -9.00 2.99 3.28
N SER A 69 -9.06 4.32 3.20
CA SER A 69 -8.18 5.20 3.98
C SER A 69 -8.38 5.09 5.49
N LYS A 70 -9.50 4.53 5.92
CA LYS A 70 -9.84 4.29 7.35
C LYS A 70 -9.62 2.85 7.79
N ALA A 71 -9.27 1.96 6.88
CA ALA A 71 -9.17 0.52 7.17
C ALA A 71 -7.75 0.15 7.62
N ILE A 72 -6.91 -0.25 6.71
CA ILE A 72 -5.56 -0.75 6.98
C ILE A 72 -4.59 -0.30 5.90
N TYR A 73 -3.36 0.00 6.28
CA TYR A 73 -2.29 0.14 5.32
C TYR A 73 -1.36 -1.09 5.34
N LEU A 74 -0.70 -1.32 4.22
CA LEU A 74 0.39 -2.28 4.11
C LEU A 74 1.71 -1.52 3.95
N GLU A 75 2.77 -2.03 4.56
CA GLU A 75 4.09 -1.43 4.45
C GLU A 75 4.87 -2.02 3.27
N LEU A 76 5.48 -1.13 2.48
CA LEU A 76 6.44 -1.46 1.43
C LEU A 76 7.83 -1.04 1.87
N LYS A 77 8.81 -1.90 1.67
CA LYS A 77 10.22 -1.59 1.89
C LYS A 77 10.95 -1.49 0.56
N THR A 78 11.84 -0.52 0.44
CA THR A 78 12.67 -0.31 -0.75
C THR A 78 14.09 0.07 -0.37
N ASP A 79 15.03 -0.30 -1.19
CA ASP A 79 16.43 0.13 -1.10
C ASP A 79 16.65 1.55 -1.65
N ASP A 80 15.71 2.07 -2.45
CA ASP A 80 15.76 3.45 -2.96
C ASP A 80 14.40 4.15 -2.79
N VAL A 81 14.22 4.80 -1.64
CA VAL A 81 13.01 5.57 -1.32
C VAL A 81 12.81 6.72 -2.29
N GLY A 82 13.89 7.42 -2.69
CA GLY A 82 13.81 8.55 -3.60
C GLY A 82 13.32 8.16 -4.98
N GLU A 83 13.86 7.09 -5.56
CA GLU A 83 13.42 6.57 -6.86
C GLU A 83 11.95 6.15 -6.82
N MET A 84 11.58 5.38 -5.80
CA MET A 84 10.21 4.88 -5.68
C MET A 84 9.19 6.00 -5.47
N ARG A 85 9.53 7.03 -4.69
CA ARG A 85 8.68 8.23 -4.57
C ARG A 85 8.42 8.87 -5.92
N ARG A 86 9.45 9.03 -6.74
CA ARG A 86 9.32 9.63 -8.09
C ARG A 86 8.42 8.78 -8.99
N LYS A 87 8.61 7.48 -8.99
CA LYS A 87 7.79 6.55 -9.81
C LYS A 87 6.32 6.54 -9.38
N ILE A 88 6.08 6.50 -8.08
CA ILE A 88 4.73 6.52 -7.51
C ILE A 88 4.02 7.84 -7.85
N ALA A 89 4.70 8.97 -7.64
CA ALA A 89 4.16 10.28 -7.98
C ALA A 89 3.89 10.43 -9.49
N ALA A 90 4.80 9.95 -10.34
CA ALA A 90 4.65 10.00 -11.79
C ALA A 90 3.46 9.18 -12.29
N PHE A 91 3.12 8.10 -11.62
CA PHE A 91 1.92 7.31 -11.96
C PHE A 91 0.61 8.06 -11.67
N GLY A 92 0.61 9.00 -10.73
CA GLY A 92 -0.55 9.83 -10.41
C GLY A 92 -1.49 9.21 -9.38
N VAL A 93 -0.96 8.51 -8.40
CA VAL A 93 -1.75 7.99 -7.26
C VAL A 93 -2.07 9.11 -6.26
N THR A 94 -3.10 8.89 -5.45
CA THR A 94 -3.46 9.80 -4.36
C THR A 94 -2.48 9.68 -3.22
N VAL A 95 -1.83 10.80 -2.85
CA VAL A 95 -0.97 10.89 -1.66
C VAL A 95 -1.82 11.29 -0.47
N LEU A 96 -1.63 10.62 0.66
CA LEU A 96 -2.35 10.88 1.90
C LEU A 96 -1.53 11.76 2.83
N ASP A 97 -2.21 12.69 3.50
CA ASP A 97 -1.61 13.54 4.52
C ASP A 97 -1.71 12.85 5.89
N VAL A 98 -0.59 12.33 6.34
CA VAL A 98 -0.47 11.62 7.62
C VAL A 98 0.62 12.33 8.42
N PRO A 99 0.43 12.56 9.74
CA PRO A 99 1.46 13.18 10.58
C PRO A 99 2.63 12.22 10.88
N ASP A 100 3.25 11.76 9.84
CA ASP A 100 4.37 10.81 9.80
C ASP A 100 5.24 11.19 8.58
N PRO A 101 6.58 11.20 8.68
CA PRO A 101 7.45 11.63 7.58
C PRO A 101 7.47 10.68 6.39
N HIS A 102 6.95 9.45 6.52
CA HIS A 102 6.92 8.49 5.42
C HIS A 102 5.84 8.82 4.39
N LEU A 103 6.00 8.29 3.18
CA LEU A 103 5.01 8.42 2.13
C LEU A 103 3.88 7.43 2.35
N TYR A 104 2.67 7.95 2.50
CA TYR A 104 1.41 7.20 2.48
C TYR A 104 0.65 7.55 1.22
N PHE A 105 0.16 6.56 0.51
CA PHE A 105 -0.57 6.76 -0.74
C PHE A 105 -1.61 5.67 -0.96
N GLN A 106 -2.62 5.98 -1.77
CA GLN A 106 -3.59 4.99 -2.23
C GLN A 106 -3.19 4.48 -3.60
N ALA A 107 -2.88 3.20 -3.69
CA ALA A 107 -2.69 2.52 -4.96
C ALA A 107 -4.02 2.41 -5.72
N PRO A 108 -3.99 2.16 -7.04
CA PRO A 108 -5.21 1.87 -7.79
C PRO A 108 -6.01 0.74 -7.13
N GLY A 109 -7.32 0.93 -7.02
CA GLY A 109 -8.21 0.04 -6.27
C GLY A 109 -8.41 0.44 -4.81
N GLY A 110 -7.63 1.40 -4.28
CA GLY A 110 -7.84 2.03 -2.98
C GLY A 110 -6.93 1.56 -1.85
N GLN A 111 -6.13 0.48 -2.03
CA GLN A 111 -5.26 -0.01 -0.96
C GLN A 111 -4.27 1.08 -0.53
N VAL A 112 -4.25 1.39 0.76
CA VAL A 112 -3.28 2.31 1.34
C VAL A 112 -1.96 1.59 1.57
N LEU A 113 -0.88 2.22 1.12
CA LEU A 113 0.48 1.71 1.26
C LEU A 113 1.35 2.77 1.93
N ARG A 114 2.29 2.32 2.79
CA ARG A 114 3.34 3.13 3.37
C ARG A 114 4.68 2.70 2.80
N LEU A 115 5.50 3.66 2.36
CA LEU A 115 6.83 3.39 1.82
C LEU A 115 7.91 3.73 2.85
N VAL A 116 8.77 2.77 3.14
CA VAL A 116 9.93 2.93 4.05
C VAL A 116 11.21 2.39 3.43
N GLY A 117 12.35 2.82 3.94
CA GLY A 117 13.65 2.26 3.55
C GLY A 117 13.86 0.86 4.12
N ILE A 118 14.51 -0.02 3.34
CA ILE A 118 14.71 -1.42 3.75
C ILE A 118 15.58 -1.54 5.01
N ASP A 119 16.52 -0.61 5.19
CA ASP A 119 17.45 -0.58 6.33
C ASP A 119 17.06 0.48 7.38
N GLU A 120 15.88 1.07 7.26
CA GLU A 120 15.41 2.08 8.22
C GLU A 120 15.09 1.46 9.57
N ASP A 121 15.51 2.11 10.65
CA ASP A 121 15.14 1.72 12.01
C ASP A 121 13.69 2.09 12.30
N LEU A 122 12.86 1.07 12.39
CA LEU A 122 11.42 1.19 12.67
C LEU A 122 11.06 0.82 14.12
N SER A 123 12.04 0.64 14.99
CA SER A 123 11.82 0.18 16.37
C SER A 123 10.83 1.06 17.16
N ARG A 124 10.80 2.36 16.89
CA ARG A 124 9.82 3.29 17.48
C ARG A 124 8.36 2.94 17.18
N TYR A 125 8.10 2.26 16.05
CA TYR A 125 6.76 1.80 15.65
C TYR A 125 6.44 0.40 16.16
N GLU A 126 7.45 -0.32 16.63
CA GLU A 126 7.33 -1.67 17.13
C GLU A 126 7.03 -1.75 18.64
N GLY A 127 6.96 -0.58 19.29
CA GLY A 127 6.72 -0.49 20.73
C GLY A 127 7.90 -0.95 21.60
N THR A 128 9.09 -1.06 21.02
CA THR A 128 10.30 -1.53 21.68
C THR A 128 11.18 -0.41 22.23
N GLU A 129 10.91 0.84 21.84
CA GLU A 129 11.62 2.03 22.31
C GLU A 129 10.73 2.95 23.14
N HIS A 130 11.39 3.70 24.05
CA HIS A 130 10.75 4.77 24.80
C HIS A 130 10.87 6.09 24.04
N GLY A 131 9.76 6.63 23.56
CA GLY A 131 9.74 7.92 22.84
C GLY A 131 8.34 8.28 22.40
N GLU A 132 8.21 9.43 21.73
CA GLU A 132 6.95 9.80 21.09
C GLU A 132 6.58 8.76 20.06
N GLN A 133 5.48 8.06 20.32
CA GLN A 133 4.93 7.12 19.36
C GLN A 133 3.92 7.85 18.48
N PHE A 134 3.89 7.45 17.22
CA PHE A 134 2.85 7.88 16.31
C PHE A 134 1.49 7.38 16.82
N VAL A 135 0.65 8.31 17.22
CA VAL A 135 -0.75 8.04 17.57
C VAL A 135 -1.56 8.42 16.33
N GLY A 136 -1.97 7.44 15.55
CA GLY A 136 -2.62 7.65 14.27
C GLY A 136 -3.78 8.64 14.32
N GLY A 137 -3.77 9.57 13.36
CA GLY A 137 -4.89 10.43 13.03
C GLY A 137 -5.65 9.91 11.81
N ALA A 138 -6.78 10.53 11.50
CA ALA A 138 -7.47 10.24 10.25
C ALA A 138 -6.58 10.63 9.05
N PHE A 139 -6.49 9.74 8.07
CA PHE A 139 -5.84 10.07 6.81
C PHE A 139 -6.65 11.12 6.05
N THR A 140 -5.98 12.14 5.56
CA THR A 140 -6.59 13.16 4.70
C THR A 140 -5.90 13.18 3.34
N VAL A 141 -6.68 13.44 2.30
CA VAL A 141 -6.15 13.61 0.95
C VAL A 141 -5.51 15.01 0.88
N ARG A 142 -4.29 15.12 0.36
CA ARG A 142 -3.66 16.41 0.15
C ARG A 142 -4.34 17.17 -0.97
N ALA A 143 -4.63 18.43 -0.72
CA ALA A 143 -5.35 19.27 -1.67
C ALA A 143 -4.53 19.64 -2.93
N ASP A 144 -3.20 19.58 -2.83
CA ASP A 144 -2.25 20.06 -3.83
C ASP A 144 -1.39 18.96 -4.50
N GLY A 145 -1.56 17.71 -4.08
CA GLY A 145 -0.76 16.59 -4.63
C GLY A 145 0.73 16.69 -4.31
N ASP A 146 1.11 17.56 -3.38
CA ASP A 146 2.50 17.81 -3.04
C ASP A 146 3.13 16.60 -2.32
N THR A 147 4.27 16.16 -2.83
CA THR A 147 5.06 15.11 -2.19
C THR A 147 5.70 15.68 -0.94
N PRO A 148 5.61 15.02 0.24
CA PRO A 148 6.31 15.48 1.42
C PRO A 148 7.81 15.63 1.15
N PRO A 149 8.47 16.64 1.72
CA PRO A 149 9.92 16.75 1.62
C PRO A 149 10.58 15.49 2.18
N LEU A 150 11.66 15.07 1.56
CA LEU A 150 12.53 13.96 1.96
C LEU A 150 13.18 14.24 3.32
#